data_1d8f3642e75dd06e50096edf70fabc77
#
_entry.id   1d8f3642e75dd06e50096edf70fabc77
#
_cell.length_a   1.000
_cell.length_b   1.000
_cell.length_c   1.000
_cell.angle_alpha   90.00
_cell.angle_beta   90.00
_cell.angle_gamma   90.00
#
_symmetry.space_group_name_H-M   'P 1'
#
loop_
_entity.id
_entity.type
_entity.pdbx_description
1 polymer ?
#
loop_
_entity_poly.entity_id
_entity_poly.type
_entity_poly.pdbx_seq_one_letter_code
_entity_poly.pdbx_strand_id
1 'polypeptide(L)'
;MNRLNTQISGIRLDNPFILASGILDENGYTMKRVLDEGAAAVVTKSIGISERSGYRTPVVVEIDGRNMINAIGLANPGIDNFEEEMKIAGESRKPVIGSVFGSTAEEFALLSRKMEAYGASAIELNLSCPHVKGFGQEVGSDPDLVESIVSEVKRSVRIPVFAKLSPNISDMLEIAKAAEKADAYVLINTVKAMAIDIYARMPVLSNSFGGLSGPCIKPVGIRYVYEVKRETGKEIIGVGGIRTGEDALQYIMAGASCVEIGTAVHSDGRNIFKKLSLETGKIMKEEKIESIGEIIGAAIRK
;
A
#
# COMPACT_ATOMS: atom_id res chain seq x y z
N MET A 1 -13.40 18.05 17.37
CA MET A 1 -12.65 17.46 16.21
C MET A 1 -12.95 15.98 16.13
N ASN A 2 -12.95 15.38 14.94
CA ASN A 2 -13.07 13.92 14.82
C ASN A 2 -11.79 13.28 15.33
N ARG A 3 -11.89 12.37 16.32
CA ARG A 3 -10.72 11.69 16.93
C ARG A 3 -9.89 10.89 15.93
N LEU A 4 -10.51 10.48 14.82
CA LEU A 4 -9.88 9.69 13.78
C LEU A 4 -9.08 10.51 12.76
N ASN A 5 -9.19 11.85 12.78
CA ASN A 5 -8.43 12.67 11.86
C ASN A 5 -6.93 12.45 12.02
N THR A 6 -6.24 12.30 10.90
CA THR A 6 -4.79 12.16 10.83
C THR A 6 -4.24 12.89 9.61
N GLN A 7 -2.94 12.80 9.40
CA GLN A 7 -2.28 13.29 8.20
C GLN A 7 -1.07 12.43 7.86
N ILE A 8 -0.66 12.49 6.59
CA ILE A 8 0.56 11.88 6.09
C ILE A 8 1.22 12.85 5.09
N SER A 9 2.46 13.26 5.37
CA SER A 9 3.25 14.17 4.53
C SER A 9 2.47 15.42 4.07
N GLY A 10 1.69 16.02 5.00
CA GLY A 10 0.86 17.19 4.74
C GLY A 10 -0.53 16.91 4.14
N ILE A 11 -0.82 15.69 3.73
CA ILE A 11 -2.14 15.28 3.22
C ILE A 11 -3.05 15.00 4.43
N ARG A 12 -4.14 15.77 4.56
CA ARG A 12 -5.15 15.58 5.61
C ARG A 12 -6.09 14.45 5.28
N LEU A 13 -6.38 13.59 6.26
CA LEU A 13 -7.25 12.44 6.16
C LEU A 13 -8.34 12.51 7.24
N ASP A 14 -9.61 12.30 6.85
CA ASP A 14 -10.76 12.32 7.77
C ASP A 14 -10.76 11.13 8.75
N ASN A 15 -10.03 10.09 8.42
CA ASN A 15 -9.79 8.88 9.21
C ASN A 15 -8.50 8.21 8.71
N PRO A 16 -7.91 7.24 9.44
CA PRO A 16 -6.62 6.66 9.07
C PRO A 16 -6.69 5.57 7.98
N PHE A 17 -7.84 5.31 7.34
CA PHE A 17 -8.04 4.14 6.49
C PHE A 17 -7.97 4.51 5.00
N ILE A 18 -7.00 3.95 4.30
CA ILE A 18 -6.73 4.13 2.87
C ILE A 18 -7.01 2.80 2.15
N LEU A 19 -7.56 2.83 0.94
CA LEU A 19 -7.60 1.63 0.09
C LEU A 19 -6.19 1.35 -0.43
N ALA A 20 -5.67 0.13 -0.18
CA ALA A 20 -4.39 -0.34 -0.72
C ALA A 20 -4.45 -0.57 -2.23
N SER A 21 -3.31 -0.40 -2.93
CA SER A 21 -3.16 -0.83 -4.31
C SER A 21 -3.36 -2.35 -4.45
N GLY A 22 -3.99 -2.75 -5.56
CA GLY A 22 -4.20 -4.14 -5.97
C GLY A 22 -5.63 -4.67 -5.77
N ILE A 23 -6.58 -3.85 -5.31
CA ILE A 23 -7.98 -4.22 -5.15
C ILE A 23 -8.92 -3.01 -5.34
N LEU A 24 -9.94 -3.14 -6.20
CA LEU A 24 -10.92 -2.09 -6.51
C LEU A 24 -10.34 -0.76 -7.00
N ASP A 25 -9.15 -0.77 -7.56
CA ASP A 25 -8.30 0.38 -7.86
C ASP A 25 -7.97 0.54 -9.35
N GLU A 26 -8.55 -0.29 -10.20
CA GLU A 26 -8.33 -0.27 -11.66
C GLU A 26 -9.23 0.72 -12.40
N ASN A 27 -10.36 1.09 -11.78
CA ASN A 27 -11.44 1.84 -12.41
C ASN A 27 -11.83 3.03 -11.55
N GLY A 28 -11.93 4.21 -12.16
CA GLY A 28 -12.22 5.47 -11.49
C GLY A 28 -13.56 5.48 -10.73
N TYR A 29 -14.61 4.88 -11.30
CA TYR A 29 -15.91 4.76 -10.63
C TYR A 29 -15.84 3.87 -9.39
N THR A 30 -15.05 2.80 -9.44
CA THR A 30 -14.87 1.91 -8.29
C THR A 30 -14.09 2.61 -7.19
N MET A 31 -13.00 3.30 -7.52
CA MET A 31 -12.22 4.11 -6.58
C MET A 31 -13.09 5.20 -5.93
N LYS A 32 -13.85 5.94 -6.74
CA LYS A 32 -14.78 6.96 -6.26
C LYS A 32 -15.80 6.38 -5.26
N ARG A 33 -16.40 5.23 -5.57
CA ARG A 33 -17.34 4.57 -4.65
C ARG A 33 -16.69 4.17 -3.33
N VAL A 34 -15.44 3.68 -3.34
CA VAL A 34 -14.71 3.35 -2.11
C VAL A 34 -14.49 4.62 -1.26
N LEU A 35 -14.14 5.73 -1.88
CA LEU A 35 -14.00 7.03 -1.21
C LEU A 35 -15.32 7.53 -0.62
N ASP A 36 -16.41 7.45 -1.38
CA ASP A 36 -17.76 7.86 -0.95
C ASP A 36 -18.30 6.96 0.18
N GLU A 37 -17.86 5.70 0.25
CA GLU A 37 -18.24 4.72 1.28
C GLU A 37 -17.37 4.73 2.55
N GLY A 38 -16.38 5.64 2.64
CA GLY A 38 -15.71 5.93 3.91
C GLY A 38 -14.19 5.77 3.94
N ALA A 39 -13.54 5.33 2.88
CA ALA A 39 -12.09 5.45 2.78
C ALA A 39 -11.67 6.92 2.82
N ALA A 40 -10.58 7.24 3.51
CA ALA A 40 -10.03 8.59 3.57
C ALA A 40 -9.22 8.94 2.32
N ALA A 41 -8.62 7.94 1.69
CA ALA A 41 -7.89 8.04 0.43
C ALA A 41 -7.94 6.68 -0.30
N VAL A 42 -7.54 6.66 -1.56
CA VAL A 42 -7.29 5.44 -2.33
C VAL A 42 -5.91 5.46 -2.95
N VAL A 43 -5.26 4.30 -3.01
CA VAL A 43 -4.08 4.08 -3.84
C VAL A 43 -4.53 3.40 -5.12
N THR A 44 -4.12 3.92 -6.28
CA THR A 44 -4.49 3.35 -7.57
C THR A 44 -3.79 2.02 -7.83
N LYS A 45 -4.27 1.29 -8.82
CA LYS A 45 -3.47 0.24 -9.46
C LYS A 45 -2.07 0.75 -9.74
N SER A 46 -1.07 -0.10 -9.50
CA SER A 46 0.30 0.24 -9.93
C SER A 46 0.36 0.27 -11.45
N ILE A 47 0.66 1.44 -12.01
CA ILE A 47 0.66 1.72 -13.45
C ILE A 47 2.08 1.77 -13.98
N GLY A 48 2.32 1.09 -15.09
CA GLY A 48 3.56 1.14 -15.85
C GLY A 48 3.44 1.97 -17.13
N ILE A 49 4.54 2.07 -17.89
CA ILE A 49 4.59 2.82 -19.15
C ILE A 49 3.61 2.27 -20.17
N SER A 50 3.56 0.94 -20.32
CA SER A 50 2.75 0.24 -21.32
C SER A 50 1.75 -0.70 -20.68
N GLU A 51 0.69 -1.00 -21.42
CA GLU A 51 -0.27 -2.03 -21.06
C GLU A 51 0.40 -3.39 -20.81
N ARG A 52 -0.10 -4.12 -19.82
CA ARG A 52 0.30 -5.49 -19.47
C ARG A 52 -0.91 -6.32 -19.14
N SER A 53 -1.00 -7.51 -19.76
CA SER A 53 -2.08 -8.47 -19.48
C SER A 53 -1.93 -9.22 -18.15
N GLY A 54 -0.73 -9.21 -17.55
CA GLY A 54 -0.42 -10.00 -16.36
C GLY A 54 -0.18 -11.49 -16.64
N TYR A 55 -0.26 -12.32 -15.57
CA TYR A 55 -0.09 -13.77 -15.69
C TYR A 55 -1.38 -14.48 -16.09
N ARG A 56 -1.27 -15.72 -16.58
CA ARG A 56 -2.41 -16.62 -16.85
C ARG A 56 -3.09 -16.99 -15.53
N THR A 57 -4.41 -17.15 -15.59
CA THR A 57 -5.20 -17.68 -14.45
C THR A 57 -4.84 -19.16 -14.15
N PRO A 58 -4.96 -19.60 -12.90
CA PRO A 58 -5.36 -18.84 -11.70
C PRO A 58 -4.25 -17.93 -11.19
N VAL A 59 -4.61 -16.67 -10.88
CA VAL A 59 -3.69 -15.63 -10.39
C VAL A 59 -3.97 -15.21 -8.94
N VAL A 60 -5.10 -15.66 -8.39
CA VAL A 60 -5.49 -15.41 -6.99
C VAL A 60 -6.11 -16.68 -6.44
N VAL A 61 -5.76 -17.02 -5.20
CA VAL A 61 -6.36 -18.12 -4.45
C VAL A 61 -6.58 -17.72 -3.00
N GLU A 62 -7.76 -18.01 -2.49
CA GLU A 62 -8.07 -17.92 -1.07
C GLU A 62 -7.61 -19.23 -0.38
N ILE A 63 -6.95 -19.11 0.78
CA ILE A 63 -6.36 -20.27 1.48
C ILE A 63 -7.30 -20.81 2.57
N ASP A 64 -7.89 -19.92 3.38
CA ASP A 64 -8.62 -20.30 4.61
C ASP A 64 -9.78 -19.34 4.95
N GLY A 65 -10.41 -18.76 3.96
CA GLY A 65 -11.49 -17.80 4.13
C GLY A 65 -11.05 -16.40 4.59
N ARG A 66 -9.77 -16.18 4.80
CA ARG A 66 -9.24 -14.91 5.33
C ARG A 66 -7.92 -14.46 4.70
N ASN A 67 -7.11 -15.40 4.26
CA ASN A 67 -5.81 -15.18 3.67
C ASN A 67 -5.83 -15.50 2.19
N MET A 68 -5.03 -14.78 1.41
CA MET A 68 -4.96 -14.95 -0.05
C MET A 68 -3.51 -15.03 -0.50
N ILE A 69 -3.28 -15.79 -1.55
CA ILE A 69 -2.04 -15.72 -2.32
C ILE A 69 -2.38 -15.21 -3.72
N ASN A 70 -1.64 -14.23 -4.21
CA ASN A 70 -1.86 -13.67 -5.53
C ASN A 70 -0.56 -13.55 -6.34
N ALA A 71 -0.67 -13.68 -7.64
CA ALA A 71 0.37 -13.43 -8.63
C ALA A 71 -0.28 -12.80 -9.87
N ILE A 72 -0.59 -11.51 -9.80
CA ILE A 72 -1.29 -10.78 -10.86
C ILE A 72 -0.36 -10.51 -12.07
N GLY A 73 0.93 -10.29 -11.85
CA GLY A 73 1.90 -10.01 -12.91
C GLY A 73 1.85 -8.59 -13.43
N LEU A 74 1.49 -7.62 -12.57
CA LEU A 74 1.41 -6.18 -12.90
C LEU A 74 0.46 -5.86 -14.06
N ALA A 75 -0.65 -6.58 -14.19
CA ALA A 75 -1.69 -6.24 -15.16
C ALA A 75 -2.13 -4.78 -14.96
N ASN A 76 -2.07 -3.98 -16.01
CA ASN A 76 -2.44 -2.56 -15.99
C ASN A 76 -2.64 -2.02 -17.41
N PRO A 77 -3.41 -0.93 -17.61
CA PRO A 77 -3.71 -0.39 -18.93
C PRO A 77 -2.58 0.46 -19.57
N GLY A 78 -1.49 0.72 -18.84
CA GLY A 78 -0.50 1.72 -19.23
C GLY A 78 -0.92 3.14 -18.85
N ILE A 79 0.09 4.00 -18.63
CA ILE A 79 -0.13 5.36 -18.10
C ILE A 79 -1.01 6.23 -19.00
N ASP A 80 -0.88 6.10 -20.31
CA ASP A 80 -1.61 6.95 -21.26
C ASP A 80 -3.11 6.64 -21.30
N ASN A 81 -3.52 5.48 -20.84
CA ASN A 81 -4.91 5.05 -20.74
C ASN A 81 -5.52 5.22 -19.34
N PHE A 82 -4.80 5.87 -18.40
CA PHE A 82 -5.25 5.96 -16.99
C PHE A 82 -5.71 7.37 -16.56
N GLU A 83 -5.59 8.38 -17.43
CA GLU A 83 -5.96 9.77 -17.13
C GLU A 83 -7.43 9.92 -16.75
N GLU A 84 -8.34 9.28 -17.51
CA GLU A 84 -9.77 9.39 -17.27
C GLU A 84 -10.18 8.74 -15.94
N GLU A 85 -9.56 7.61 -15.59
CA GLU A 85 -9.80 6.93 -14.32
C GLU A 85 -9.40 7.83 -13.12
N MET A 86 -8.29 8.55 -13.25
CA MET A 86 -7.84 9.52 -12.24
C MET A 86 -8.82 10.70 -12.11
N LYS A 87 -9.34 11.23 -13.20
CA LYS A 87 -10.33 12.32 -13.19
C LYS A 87 -11.61 11.89 -12.48
N ILE A 88 -12.16 10.71 -12.83
CA ILE A 88 -13.39 10.18 -12.22
C ILE A 88 -13.19 9.95 -10.72
N ALA A 89 -12.08 9.35 -10.30
CA ALA A 89 -11.78 9.15 -8.89
C ALA A 89 -11.68 10.48 -8.12
N GLY A 90 -11.06 11.49 -8.75
CA GLY A 90 -10.89 12.85 -8.20
C GLY A 90 -12.20 13.60 -7.96
N GLU A 91 -13.32 13.22 -8.58
CA GLU A 91 -14.64 13.83 -8.32
C GLU A 91 -15.09 13.69 -6.85
N SER A 92 -14.59 12.69 -6.13
CA SER A 92 -14.85 12.52 -4.69
C SER A 92 -14.28 13.64 -3.82
N ARG A 93 -13.34 14.45 -4.37
CA ARG A 93 -12.57 15.48 -3.65
C ARG A 93 -11.75 14.97 -2.47
N LYS A 94 -11.51 13.67 -2.40
CA LYS A 94 -10.60 13.03 -1.45
C LYS A 94 -9.28 12.67 -2.12
N PRO A 95 -8.19 12.48 -1.37
CA PRO A 95 -6.88 12.16 -1.93
C PRO A 95 -6.90 10.86 -2.75
N VAL A 96 -6.32 10.93 -3.96
CA VAL A 96 -6.00 9.78 -4.80
C VAL A 96 -4.48 9.70 -4.90
N ILE A 97 -3.89 8.59 -4.46
CA ILE A 97 -2.45 8.34 -4.47
C ILE A 97 -2.14 7.53 -5.72
N GLY A 98 -1.34 8.09 -6.62
CA GLY A 98 -0.96 7.43 -7.87
C GLY A 98 0.14 6.40 -7.64
N SER A 99 -0.15 5.11 -7.76
CA SER A 99 0.87 4.06 -7.65
C SER A 99 1.53 3.80 -9.01
N VAL A 100 2.87 3.75 -9.04
CA VAL A 100 3.65 3.55 -10.25
C VAL A 100 4.71 2.48 -10.06
N PHE A 101 5.06 1.78 -11.16
CA PHE A 101 6.17 0.84 -11.20
C PHE A 101 6.97 0.99 -12.50
N GLY A 102 8.26 0.71 -12.43
CA GLY A 102 9.17 0.75 -13.56
C GLY A 102 10.43 -0.07 -13.29
N SER A 103 11.41 0.02 -14.19
CA SER A 103 12.70 -0.65 -14.08
C SER A 103 13.88 0.31 -13.92
N THR A 104 13.70 1.58 -14.25
CA THR A 104 14.73 2.63 -14.13
C THR A 104 14.20 3.88 -13.44
N ALA A 105 15.11 4.72 -12.95
CA ALA A 105 14.76 5.98 -12.30
C ALA A 105 14.00 6.92 -13.26
N GLU A 106 14.38 6.94 -14.54
CA GLU A 106 13.74 7.76 -15.57
C GLU A 106 12.28 7.31 -15.84
N GLU A 107 12.02 5.99 -15.86
CA GLU A 107 10.67 5.45 -16.02
C GLU A 107 9.79 5.85 -14.84
N PHE A 108 10.26 5.66 -13.59
CA PHE A 108 9.54 6.09 -12.41
C PHE A 108 9.26 7.59 -12.40
N ALA A 109 10.25 8.41 -12.79
CA ALA A 109 10.09 9.86 -12.87
C ALA A 109 9.07 10.29 -13.93
N LEU A 110 9.09 9.66 -15.12
CA LEU A 110 8.12 9.92 -16.18
C LEU A 110 6.69 9.59 -15.73
N LEU A 111 6.51 8.41 -15.15
CA LEU A 111 5.21 7.94 -14.65
C LEU A 111 4.68 8.85 -13.54
N SER A 112 5.55 9.24 -12.60
CA SER A 112 5.20 10.11 -11.49
C SER A 112 4.75 11.49 -11.95
N ARG A 113 5.44 12.10 -12.94
CA ARG A 113 5.02 13.38 -13.53
C ARG A 113 3.64 13.29 -14.21
N LYS A 114 3.37 12.19 -14.92
CA LYS A 114 2.06 11.98 -15.54
C LYS A 114 0.97 11.81 -14.50
N MET A 115 1.20 11.01 -13.45
CA MET A 115 0.24 10.86 -12.34
C MET A 115 -0.03 12.20 -11.63
N GLU A 116 1.02 13.00 -11.38
CA GLU A 116 0.84 14.35 -10.83
C GLU A 116 -0.02 15.23 -11.76
N ALA A 117 0.25 15.20 -13.08
CA ALA A 117 -0.55 15.93 -14.08
C ALA A 117 -2.01 15.46 -14.14
N TYR A 118 -2.28 14.19 -13.87
CA TYR A 118 -3.61 13.61 -13.80
C TYR A 118 -4.33 13.89 -12.46
N GLY A 119 -3.69 14.63 -11.54
CA GLY A 119 -4.29 15.09 -10.29
C GLY A 119 -4.03 14.17 -9.09
N ALA A 120 -3.02 13.33 -9.12
CA ALA A 120 -2.62 12.56 -7.92
C ALA A 120 -2.23 13.50 -6.77
N SER A 121 -2.64 13.16 -5.56
CA SER A 121 -2.30 13.88 -4.32
C SER A 121 -0.93 13.50 -3.76
N ALA A 122 -0.45 12.30 -4.09
CA ALA A 122 0.89 11.78 -3.80
C ALA A 122 1.23 10.68 -4.82
N ILE A 123 2.50 10.28 -4.85
CA ILE A 123 2.99 9.14 -5.62
C ILE A 123 3.37 8.01 -4.67
N GLU A 124 2.89 6.79 -4.92
CA GLU A 124 3.40 5.56 -4.30
C GLU A 124 4.33 4.84 -5.28
N LEU A 125 5.60 4.71 -4.94
CA LEU A 125 6.59 3.96 -5.70
C LEU A 125 6.48 2.48 -5.33
N ASN A 126 5.96 1.64 -6.23
CA ASN A 126 5.93 0.19 -6.03
C ASN A 126 7.31 -0.40 -6.32
N LEU A 127 8.18 -0.39 -5.30
CA LEU A 127 9.53 -0.96 -5.35
C LEU A 127 9.55 -2.47 -5.05
N SER A 128 8.39 -3.08 -4.83
CA SER A 128 8.28 -4.36 -4.12
C SER A 128 7.49 -5.45 -4.84
N CYS A 129 7.30 -5.36 -6.15
CA CYS A 129 6.56 -6.40 -6.87
C CYS A 129 7.40 -7.68 -7.00
N PRO A 130 7.04 -8.80 -6.33
CA PRO A 130 7.88 -9.99 -6.26
C PRO A 130 7.77 -10.93 -7.47
N HIS A 131 6.98 -10.58 -8.50
CA HIS A 131 6.54 -11.56 -9.49
C HIS A 131 6.97 -11.28 -10.92
N VAL A 132 7.62 -10.16 -11.18
CA VAL A 132 8.07 -9.81 -12.53
C VAL A 132 9.58 -9.58 -12.49
N LYS A 133 10.32 -10.44 -13.19
CA LYS A 133 11.78 -10.33 -13.31
C LYS A 133 12.16 -8.97 -13.93
N GLY A 134 13.10 -8.27 -13.32
CA GLY A 134 13.50 -6.92 -13.70
C GLY A 134 12.56 -5.81 -13.24
N PHE A 135 11.51 -6.15 -12.44
CA PHE A 135 10.55 -5.20 -11.86
C PHE A 135 10.26 -5.57 -10.41
N GLY A 136 9.96 -4.61 -9.59
CA GLY A 136 9.53 -4.82 -8.22
C GLY A 136 10.60 -5.43 -7.32
N GLN A 137 10.65 -6.75 -7.18
CA GLN A 137 11.55 -7.40 -6.23
C GLN A 137 13.03 -7.11 -6.51
N GLU A 138 13.47 -7.13 -7.76
CA GLU A 138 14.86 -6.81 -8.11
C GLU A 138 15.19 -5.33 -7.81
N VAL A 139 14.29 -4.42 -8.17
CA VAL A 139 14.44 -2.98 -7.85
C VAL A 139 14.49 -2.76 -6.35
N GLY A 140 13.56 -3.32 -5.61
CA GLY A 140 13.44 -3.11 -4.15
C GLY A 140 14.47 -3.83 -3.30
N SER A 141 15.35 -4.66 -3.88
CA SER A 141 16.44 -5.34 -3.18
C SER A 141 17.83 -4.73 -3.43
N ASP A 142 17.91 -3.74 -4.31
CA ASP A 142 19.15 -3.02 -4.65
C ASP A 142 19.11 -1.60 -4.04
N PRO A 143 19.87 -1.33 -2.96
CA PRO A 143 19.86 -0.03 -2.30
C PRO A 143 20.25 1.13 -3.22
N ASP A 144 21.23 0.95 -4.10
CA ASP A 144 21.73 2.02 -4.99
C ASP A 144 20.64 2.38 -6.02
N LEU A 145 19.96 1.39 -6.55
CA LEU A 145 18.85 1.60 -7.48
C LEU A 145 17.65 2.26 -6.79
N VAL A 146 17.31 1.84 -5.56
CA VAL A 146 16.25 2.46 -4.74
C VAL A 146 16.57 3.93 -4.47
N GLU A 147 17.80 4.27 -4.06
CA GLU A 147 18.21 5.64 -3.84
C GLU A 147 18.11 6.48 -5.13
N SER A 148 18.58 5.94 -6.24
CA SER A 148 18.53 6.60 -7.55
C SER A 148 17.09 6.91 -7.97
N ILE A 149 16.17 5.91 -7.86
CA ILE A 149 14.75 6.07 -8.20
C ILE A 149 14.09 7.13 -7.33
N VAL A 150 14.20 7.01 -6.01
CA VAL A 150 13.57 7.94 -5.08
C VAL A 150 14.11 9.37 -5.30
N SER A 151 15.42 9.52 -5.49
CA SER A 151 16.05 10.81 -5.73
C SER A 151 15.56 11.45 -7.03
N GLU A 152 15.44 10.68 -8.12
CA GLU A 152 15.00 11.19 -9.40
C GLU A 152 13.51 11.57 -9.38
N VAL A 153 12.67 10.74 -8.78
CA VAL A 153 11.24 11.06 -8.64
C VAL A 153 11.04 12.30 -7.78
N LYS A 154 11.73 12.42 -6.63
CA LYS A 154 11.65 13.62 -5.76
C LYS A 154 12.06 14.91 -6.46
N ARG A 155 12.97 14.86 -7.44
CA ARG A 155 13.32 16.01 -8.25
C ARG A 155 12.28 16.34 -9.33
N SER A 156 11.50 15.34 -9.75
CA SER A 156 10.61 15.43 -10.91
C SER A 156 9.17 15.82 -10.59
N VAL A 157 8.72 15.68 -9.32
CA VAL A 157 7.35 16.02 -8.87
C VAL A 157 7.39 16.95 -7.66
N ARG A 158 6.26 17.64 -7.43
CA ARG A 158 6.08 18.56 -6.28
C ARG A 158 5.24 17.96 -5.16
N ILE A 159 4.46 16.94 -5.47
CA ILE A 159 3.61 16.21 -4.52
C ILE A 159 4.43 15.21 -3.70
N PRO A 160 3.94 14.78 -2.53
CA PRO A 160 4.62 13.78 -1.70
C PRO A 160 4.90 12.47 -2.44
N VAL A 161 6.03 11.84 -2.10
CA VAL A 161 6.48 10.56 -2.66
C VAL A 161 6.62 9.54 -1.54
N PHE A 162 5.92 8.41 -1.66
CA PHE A 162 5.91 7.31 -0.73
C PHE A 162 6.65 6.11 -1.31
N ALA A 163 7.56 5.52 -0.55
CA ALA A 163 8.29 4.33 -0.97
C ALA A 163 7.63 3.07 -0.37
N LYS A 164 7.02 2.23 -1.22
CA LYS A 164 6.42 0.96 -0.78
C LYS A 164 7.41 -0.16 -0.85
N LEU A 165 7.76 -0.72 0.32
CA LEU A 165 8.83 -1.67 0.51
C LEU A 165 8.32 -3.11 0.67
N SER A 166 9.15 -4.06 0.22
CA SER A 166 8.88 -5.50 0.29
C SER A 166 9.39 -6.09 1.60
N PRO A 167 8.66 -7.01 2.23
CA PRO A 167 9.19 -7.81 3.35
C PRO A 167 10.13 -8.94 2.89
N ASN A 168 10.28 -9.14 1.57
CA ASN A 168 11.02 -10.26 0.98
C ASN A 168 12.48 -9.88 0.65
N ILE A 169 13.08 -9.07 1.48
CA ILE A 169 14.46 -8.58 1.38
C ILE A 169 15.27 -9.01 2.60
N SER A 170 16.58 -8.97 2.48
CA SER A 170 17.48 -9.38 3.57
C SER A 170 17.51 -8.40 4.73
N ASP A 171 17.55 -7.10 4.44
CA ASP A 171 17.60 -6.02 5.43
C ASP A 171 16.65 -4.88 5.04
N MET A 172 15.55 -4.75 5.80
CA MET A 172 14.57 -3.68 5.60
C MET A 172 15.13 -2.30 5.94
N LEU A 173 16.01 -2.21 6.93
CA LEU A 173 16.56 -0.92 7.36
C LEU A 173 17.56 -0.36 6.34
N GLU A 174 18.31 -1.23 5.67
CA GLU A 174 19.19 -0.82 4.58
C GLU A 174 18.38 -0.20 3.43
N ILE A 175 17.31 -0.87 2.99
CA ILE A 175 16.44 -0.36 1.92
C ILE A 175 15.67 0.90 2.36
N ALA A 176 15.19 0.95 3.60
CA ALA A 176 14.54 2.14 4.13
C ALA A 176 15.49 3.36 4.16
N LYS A 177 16.77 3.15 4.51
CA LYS A 177 17.80 4.20 4.43
C LYS A 177 18.07 4.63 3.00
N ALA A 178 18.17 3.71 2.05
CA ALA A 178 18.31 4.03 0.63
C ALA A 178 17.12 4.87 0.11
N ALA A 179 15.93 4.63 0.64
CA ALA A 179 14.72 5.39 0.32
C ALA A 179 14.52 6.64 1.19
N GLU A 180 15.52 7.13 1.94
CA GLU A 180 15.35 8.20 2.94
C GLU A 180 14.81 9.53 2.39
N LYS A 181 15.03 9.81 1.10
CA LYS A 181 14.49 11.00 0.43
C LYS A 181 13.00 10.94 0.15
N ALA A 182 12.35 9.77 0.27
CA ALA A 182 10.90 9.67 0.23
C ALA A 182 10.27 10.42 1.41
N ASP A 183 9.06 10.95 1.25
CA ASP A 183 8.36 11.67 2.32
C ASP A 183 7.80 10.71 3.38
N ALA A 184 7.39 9.50 2.97
CA ALA A 184 6.96 8.43 3.86
C ALA A 184 7.30 7.04 3.30
N TYR A 185 7.24 6.03 4.17
CA TYR A 185 7.30 4.62 3.76
C TYR A 185 5.93 3.97 3.83
N VAL A 186 5.70 3.00 2.92
CA VAL A 186 4.52 2.11 2.96
C VAL A 186 5.01 0.70 3.29
N LEU A 187 4.63 0.18 4.44
CA LEU A 187 5.12 -1.08 5.02
C LEU A 187 3.95 -1.97 5.43
N ILE A 188 3.83 -3.13 4.85
CA ILE A 188 4.66 -3.89 3.91
C ILE A 188 3.84 -4.32 2.69
N ASN A 189 4.51 -4.68 1.58
CA ASN A 189 3.87 -5.45 0.53
C ASN A 189 3.69 -6.91 0.99
N THR A 190 3.16 -7.77 0.13
CA THR A 190 2.85 -9.17 0.42
C THR A 190 4.10 -10.02 0.68
N VAL A 191 3.96 -11.06 1.50
CA VAL A 191 5.02 -12.01 1.80
C VAL A 191 5.05 -13.13 0.76
N LYS A 192 6.20 -13.45 0.20
CA LYS A 192 6.34 -14.51 -0.82
C LYS A 192 5.93 -15.88 -0.26
N ALA A 193 5.01 -16.56 -0.95
CA ALA A 193 4.45 -17.83 -0.52
C ALA A 193 4.03 -18.72 -1.69
N MET A 194 3.61 -19.95 -1.39
CA MET A 194 3.10 -20.94 -2.34
C MET A 194 1.97 -21.74 -1.70
N ALA A 195 1.01 -22.16 -2.53
CA ALA A 195 0.04 -23.21 -2.18
C ALA A 195 0.11 -24.34 -3.21
N ILE A 196 -0.03 -25.58 -2.72
CA ILE A 196 0.01 -26.81 -3.56
C ILE A 196 -1.34 -27.50 -3.44
N ASP A 197 -1.91 -27.85 -4.59
CA ASP A 197 -3.04 -28.75 -4.69
C ASP A 197 -2.50 -30.20 -4.60
N ILE A 198 -2.83 -30.89 -3.50
CA ILE A 198 -2.33 -32.26 -3.24
C ILE A 198 -2.96 -33.30 -4.18
N TYR A 199 -4.14 -33.03 -4.72
CA TYR A 199 -4.83 -33.92 -5.64
C TYR A 199 -4.33 -33.76 -7.07
N ALA A 200 -4.17 -32.52 -7.52
CA ALA A 200 -3.55 -32.20 -8.80
C ALA A 200 -2.02 -32.36 -8.80
N ARG A 201 -1.40 -32.40 -7.61
CA ARG A 201 0.06 -32.50 -7.39
C ARG A 201 0.84 -31.39 -8.10
N MET A 202 0.32 -30.16 -8.01
CA MET A 202 0.90 -29.00 -8.66
C MET A 202 0.63 -27.71 -7.87
N PRO A 203 1.38 -26.62 -8.14
CA PRO A 203 1.05 -25.30 -7.59
C PRO A 203 -0.34 -24.85 -7.98
N VAL A 204 -1.05 -24.22 -7.05
CA VAL A 204 -2.41 -23.69 -7.31
C VAL A 204 -2.37 -22.49 -8.26
N LEU A 205 -1.36 -21.62 -8.12
CA LEU A 205 -1.18 -20.48 -9.02
C LEU A 205 -0.42 -20.87 -10.28
N SER A 206 -0.81 -20.30 -11.42
CA SER A 206 -0.12 -20.51 -12.71
C SER A 206 1.35 -20.08 -12.67
N ASN A 207 1.71 -19.08 -11.85
CA ASN A 207 3.07 -18.60 -11.63
C ASN A 207 3.83 -19.39 -10.54
N SER A 208 3.27 -20.45 -9.98
CA SER A 208 3.78 -21.27 -8.88
C SER A 208 3.88 -20.52 -7.54
N PHE A 209 4.48 -19.35 -7.50
CA PHE A 209 4.64 -18.51 -6.32
C PHE A 209 3.75 -17.27 -6.38
N GLY A 210 3.37 -16.77 -5.22
CA GLY A 210 2.59 -15.54 -5.11
C GLY A 210 2.90 -14.77 -3.84
N GLY A 211 2.29 -13.60 -3.71
CA GLY A 211 2.31 -12.79 -2.49
C GLY A 211 1.19 -13.16 -1.56
N LEU A 212 1.52 -13.60 -0.35
CA LEU A 212 0.60 -13.88 0.73
C LEU A 212 0.12 -12.59 1.37
N SER A 213 -1.17 -12.46 1.56
CA SER A 213 -1.83 -11.33 2.22
C SER A 213 -2.94 -11.81 3.16
N GLY A 214 -3.44 -10.90 4.00
CA GLY A 214 -4.47 -11.21 4.99
C GLY A 214 -3.92 -11.26 6.41
N PRO A 215 -4.74 -11.67 7.42
CA PRO A 215 -4.37 -11.63 8.84
C PRO A 215 -3.07 -12.32 9.20
N CYS A 216 -2.66 -13.36 8.46
CA CYS A 216 -1.43 -14.11 8.72
C CYS A 216 -0.14 -13.27 8.62
N ILE A 217 -0.13 -12.18 7.83
CA ILE A 217 1.05 -11.31 7.69
C ILE A 217 1.04 -10.11 8.64
N LYS A 218 -0.04 -9.87 9.39
CA LYS A 218 -0.15 -8.72 10.31
C LYS A 218 1.03 -8.64 11.29
N PRO A 219 1.46 -9.71 11.99
CA PRO A 219 2.59 -9.62 12.92
C PRO A 219 3.90 -9.22 12.23
N VAL A 220 4.10 -9.63 10.98
CA VAL A 220 5.27 -9.25 10.17
C VAL A 220 5.24 -7.76 9.84
N GLY A 221 4.07 -7.27 9.38
CA GLY A 221 3.87 -5.85 9.07
C GLY A 221 4.08 -4.93 10.29
N ILE A 222 3.48 -5.28 11.44
CA ILE A 222 3.64 -4.53 12.69
C ILE A 222 5.12 -4.47 13.12
N ARG A 223 5.85 -5.59 13.03
CA ARG A 223 7.28 -5.64 13.35
C ARG A 223 8.06 -4.65 12.48
N TYR A 224 7.88 -4.67 11.16
CA TYR A 224 8.61 -3.78 10.26
C TYR A 224 8.26 -2.30 10.47
N VAL A 225 6.98 -1.98 10.70
CA VAL A 225 6.57 -0.62 11.05
C VAL A 225 7.27 -0.14 12.32
N TYR A 226 7.28 -0.97 13.36
CA TYR A 226 7.94 -0.66 14.64
C TYR A 226 9.46 -0.43 14.47
N GLU A 227 10.16 -1.37 13.81
CA GLU A 227 11.61 -1.30 13.60
C GLU A 227 12.00 -0.09 12.78
N VAL A 228 11.36 0.11 11.63
CA VAL A 228 11.68 1.23 10.73
C VAL A 228 11.33 2.57 11.38
N LYS A 229 10.18 2.68 12.06
CA LYS A 229 9.81 3.90 12.78
C LYS A 229 10.81 4.26 13.85
N ARG A 230 11.24 3.29 14.64
CA ARG A 230 12.22 3.49 15.73
C ARG A 230 13.57 3.97 15.19
N GLU A 231 14.05 3.39 14.09
CA GLU A 231 15.39 3.67 13.56
C GLU A 231 15.43 4.92 12.68
N THR A 232 14.33 5.26 11.97
CA THR A 232 14.36 6.36 10.99
C THR A 232 13.56 7.59 11.43
N GLY A 233 12.61 7.44 12.34
CA GLY A 233 11.67 8.50 12.70
C GLY A 233 10.68 8.89 11.60
N LYS A 234 10.82 8.35 10.38
CA LYS A 234 10.06 8.70 9.18
C LYS A 234 8.55 8.45 9.38
N GLU A 235 7.71 9.17 8.66
CA GLU A 235 6.28 8.87 8.57
C GLU A 235 6.06 7.52 7.85
N ILE A 236 5.08 6.73 8.32
CA ILE A 236 4.82 5.39 7.80
C ILE A 236 3.33 5.20 7.58
N ILE A 237 2.98 4.58 6.47
CA ILE A 237 1.67 3.98 6.19
C ILE A 237 1.79 2.48 6.45
N GLY A 238 1.00 1.96 7.40
CA GLY A 238 1.04 0.55 7.77
C GLY A 238 0.14 -0.29 6.87
N VAL A 239 0.63 -1.43 6.37
CA VAL A 239 -0.14 -2.32 5.48
C VAL A 239 0.07 -3.78 5.88
N GLY A 240 -1.00 -4.58 5.86
CA GLY A 240 -0.94 -6.03 5.99
C GLY A 240 -1.85 -6.59 7.08
N GLY A 241 -2.88 -7.31 6.67
CA GLY A 241 -3.72 -8.11 7.55
C GLY A 241 -4.68 -7.36 8.48
N ILE A 242 -4.94 -6.10 8.24
CA ILE A 242 -5.83 -5.25 9.03
C ILE A 242 -7.28 -5.56 8.67
N ARG A 243 -8.10 -5.95 9.66
CA ARG A 243 -9.53 -6.29 9.52
C ARG A 243 -10.42 -5.71 10.61
N THR A 244 -9.83 -5.26 11.72
CA THR A 244 -10.53 -4.71 12.88
C THR A 244 -9.94 -3.38 13.29
N GLY A 245 -10.69 -2.58 14.06
CA GLY A 245 -10.18 -1.35 14.65
C GLY A 245 -8.98 -1.58 15.57
N GLU A 246 -8.94 -2.73 16.26
CA GLU A 246 -7.81 -3.13 17.09
C GLU A 246 -6.54 -3.37 16.24
N ASP A 247 -6.68 -4.07 15.09
CA ASP A 247 -5.55 -4.28 14.18
C ASP A 247 -4.96 -2.95 13.72
N ALA A 248 -5.81 -1.98 13.37
CA ALA A 248 -5.37 -0.65 12.94
C ALA A 248 -4.63 0.10 14.07
N LEU A 249 -5.16 0.06 15.29
CA LEU A 249 -4.52 0.68 16.45
C LEU A 249 -3.16 0.04 16.78
N GLN A 250 -2.98 -1.27 16.58
CA GLN A 250 -1.68 -1.92 16.72
C GLN A 250 -0.64 -1.33 15.76
N TYR A 251 -0.99 -1.11 14.49
CA TYR A 251 -0.11 -0.46 13.51
C TYR A 251 0.20 0.99 13.88
N ILE A 252 -0.80 1.75 14.33
CA ILE A 252 -0.62 3.14 14.73
C ILE A 252 0.29 3.23 15.96
N MET A 253 0.06 2.40 16.97
CA MET A 253 0.94 2.34 18.15
C MET A 253 2.35 1.84 17.83
N ALA A 254 2.53 1.03 16.79
CA ALA A 254 3.85 0.66 16.27
C ALA A 254 4.55 1.80 15.51
N GLY A 255 3.83 2.87 15.13
CA GLY A 255 4.41 4.07 14.51
C GLY A 255 3.83 4.48 13.17
N ALA A 256 2.80 3.80 12.67
CA ALA A 256 2.11 4.21 11.46
C ALA A 256 1.23 5.45 11.70
N SER A 257 1.24 6.41 10.77
CA SER A 257 0.37 7.61 10.80
C SER A 257 -1.03 7.31 10.27
N CYS A 258 -1.13 6.35 9.35
CA CYS A 258 -2.37 5.81 8.78
C CYS A 258 -2.11 4.39 8.27
N VAL A 259 -3.14 3.72 7.74
CA VAL A 259 -3.05 2.32 7.34
C VAL A 259 -3.76 2.08 5.99
N GLU A 260 -3.22 1.16 5.19
CA GLU A 260 -3.85 0.68 3.96
C GLU A 260 -4.57 -0.65 4.19
N ILE A 261 -5.76 -0.75 3.59
CA ILE A 261 -6.65 -1.91 3.68
C ILE A 261 -6.73 -2.57 2.30
N GLY A 262 -6.26 -3.81 2.21
CA GLY A 262 -6.31 -4.63 0.99
C GLY A 262 -7.26 -5.81 1.14
N THR A 263 -6.75 -6.98 1.52
CA THR A 263 -7.45 -8.27 1.53
C THR A 263 -8.79 -8.26 2.28
N ALA A 264 -8.94 -7.44 3.33
CA ALA A 264 -10.19 -7.32 4.08
C ALA A 264 -11.38 -6.84 3.20
N VAL A 265 -11.11 -6.11 2.12
CA VAL A 265 -12.13 -5.68 1.15
C VAL A 265 -12.77 -6.88 0.44
N HIS A 266 -12.03 -7.97 0.23
CA HIS A 266 -12.57 -9.19 -0.39
C HIS A 266 -13.69 -9.80 0.44
N SER A 267 -13.51 -9.91 1.74
CA SER A 267 -14.49 -10.57 2.65
C SER A 267 -15.57 -9.62 3.19
N ASP A 268 -15.22 -8.38 3.50
CA ASP A 268 -16.13 -7.42 4.14
C ASP A 268 -16.69 -6.39 3.14
N GLY A 269 -16.24 -6.43 1.87
CA GLY A 269 -16.62 -5.45 0.86
C GLY A 269 -16.17 -4.03 1.22
N ARG A 270 -16.71 -3.02 0.54
CA ARG A 270 -16.39 -1.61 0.79
C ARG A 270 -16.86 -1.11 2.16
N ASN A 271 -17.79 -1.81 2.81
CA ASN A 271 -18.24 -1.46 4.16
C ASN A 271 -17.15 -1.56 5.22
N ILE A 272 -16.03 -2.23 4.92
CA ILE A 272 -14.87 -2.36 5.81
C ILE A 272 -14.41 -0.99 6.35
N PHE A 273 -14.38 0.07 5.54
CA PHE A 273 -13.91 1.39 5.96
C PHE A 273 -14.80 2.02 7.04
N LYS A 274 -16.14 1.91 6.90
CA LYS A 274 -17.08 2.35 7.93
C LYS A 274 -16.98 1.52 9.20
N LYS A 275 -16.86 0.19 9.05
CA LYS A 275 -16.69 -0.75 10.15
C LYS A 275 -15.43 -0.39 10.95
N LEU A 276 -14.29 -0.26 10.30
CA LEU A 276 -13.03 0.09 10.94
C LEU A 276 -13.10 1.44 11.68
N SER A 277 -13.73 2.45 11.05
CA SER A 277 -13.91 3.76 11.68
C SER A 277 -14.76 3.68 12.95
N LEU A 278 -15.83 2.90 12.94
CA LEU A 278 -16.70 2.70 14.10
C LEU A 278 -15.99 1.93 15.22
N GLU A 279 -15.33 0.82 14.89
CA GLU A 279 -14.61 0.00 15.87
C GLU A 279 -13.45 0.79 16.52
N THR A 280 -12.62 1.45 15.70
CA THR A 280 -11.50 2.26 16.18
C THR A 280 -12.00 3.41 17.06
N GLY A 281 -13.03 4.13 16.63
CA GLY A 281 -13.61 5.23 17.40
C GLY A 281 -14.19 4.76 18.74
N LYS A 282 -14.78 3.55 18.79
CA LYS A 282 -15.28 2.93 20.03
C LYS A 282 -14.14 2.64 21.00
N ILE A 283 -13.08 1.95 20.53
CA ILE A 283 -11.92 1.62 21.38
C ILE A 283 -11.25 2.90 21.89
N MET A 284 -11.02 3.90 21.03
CA MET A 284 -10.43 5.17 21.44
C MET A 284 -11.27 5.88 22.51
N LYS A 285 -12.59 5.80 22.43
CA LYS A 285 -13.46 6.37 23.46
C LYS A 285 -13.36 5.63 24.79
N GLU A 286 -13.33 4.30 24.77
CA GLU A 286 -13.20 3.45 25.97
C GLU A 286 -11.84 3.66 26.65
N GLU A 287 -10.77 3.77 25.85
CA GLU A 287 -9.40 3.99 26.33
C GLU A 287 -9.06 5.48 26.60
N LYS A 288 -10.03 6.41 26.41
CA LYS A 288 -9.86 7.86 26.60
C LYS A 288 -8.77 8.48 25.73
N ILE A 289 -8.58 7.97 24.51
CA ILE A 289 -7.68 8.50 23.50
C ILE A 289 -8.40 9.62 22.75
N GLU A 290 -7.88 10.84 22.78
CA GLU A 290 -8.54 12.00 22.21
C GLU A 290 -8.23 12.17 20.71
N SER A 291 -7.07 11.70 20.22
CA SER A 291 -6.71 11.75 18.82
C SER A 291 -5.78 10.61 18.41
N ILE A 292 -5.82 10.24 17.13
CA ILE A 292 -4.85 9.28 16.53
C ILE A 292 -3.41 9.75 16.77
N GLY A 293 -3.15 11.06 16.65
CA GLY A 293 -1.81 11.63 16.83
C GLY A 293 -1.17 11.36 18.18
N GLU A 294 -1.96 11.19 19.26
CA GLU A 294 -1.46 10.90 20.59
C GLU A 294 -0.82 9.52 20.73
N ILE A 295 -1.25 8.58 19.89
CA ILE A 295 -0.85 7.17 20.01
C ILE A 295 0.09 6.69 18.89
N ILE A 296 0.45 7.56 17.95
CA ILE A 296 1.43 7.20 16.91
C ILE A 296 2.77 6.88 17.58
N GLY A 297 3.20 5.62 17.47
CA GLY A 297 4.45 5.15 18.06
C GLY A 297 4.43 4.97 19.59
N ALA A 298 3.25 4.99 20.22
CA ALA A 298 3.14 4.86 21.68
C ALA A 298 3.71 3.54 22.22
N ALA A 299 3.82 2.50 21.41
CA ALA A 299 4.43 1.23 21.81
C ALA A 299 5.97 1.23 21.67
N ILE A 300 6.58 2.25 21.06
CA ILE A 300 8.03 2.29 20.84
C ILE A 300 8.70 2.61 22.18
N ARG A 301 9.45 1.63 22.68
CA ARG A 301 10.25 1.81 23.90
C ARG A 301 11.46 2.69 23.59
N LYS A 302 11.63 3.72 24.40
CA LYS A 302 12.80 4.61 24.36
C LYS A 302 14.06 3.89 24.86
#